data_0ccdab73469d073b443204caa01ac6c8
#
_entry.id   0ccdab73469d073b443204caa01ac6c8
#
_cell.length_a   1.000
_cell.length_b   1.000
_cell.length_c   1.000
_cell.angle_alpha   90.00
_cell.angle_beta   90.00
_cell.angle_gamma   90.00
#
_symmetry.space_group_name_H-M   'P 1'
#
loop_
_entity.id
_entity.type
_entity.pdbx_description
1 polymer ?
#
loop_
_entity_poly.entity_id
_entity_poly.type
_entity_poly.pdbx_seq_one_letter_code
_entity_poly.pdbx_strand_id
1 'polypeptide(L)'
;MTVSSRDVNDVIDNYTGLSRTALEYGLITKKIVAGAAKEPGFSVEGWAPLADLIEVDVFERVGNFKEVMNWTDYVNFLTAWAANADWDCSFKRVTESGSTVFLELEERSTVGEFKSVVNSLSVYEFNDAGKVTHVDVYLQMALPEGDMFGSYEGVTISE
;
A
#
# COMPACT_ATOMS: atom_id res chain seq x y z
N MET A 1 -21.93 5.16 -11.67
CA MET A 1 -22.13 4.11 -10.65
C MET A 1 -21.05 4.25 -9.60
N THR A 2 -21.41 4.67 -8.41
CA THR A 2 -20.48 4.70 -7.29
C THR A 2 -20.20 3.27 -6.86
N VAL A 3 -18.99 2.79 -7.07
CA VAL A 3 -18.55 1.53 -6.48
C VAL A 3 -18.56 1.75 -4.97
N SER A 4 -19.40 1.02 -4.25
CA SER A 4 -19.37 1.04 -2.79
C SER A 4 -17.98 0.62 -2.32
N SER A 5 -17.22 1.55 -1.77
CA SER A 5 -15.91 1.21 -1.19
C SER A 5 -16.13 0.31 0.02
N ARG A 6 -15.39 -0.82 0.08
CA ARG A 6 -15.52 -1.80 1.15
C ARG A 6 -14.28 -1.76 2.03
N ASP A 7 -14.51 -1.81 3.35
CA ASP A 7 -13.41 -1.97 4.29
C ASP A 7 -12.73 -3.33 4.08
N VAL A 8 -11.41 -3.37 4.11
CA VAL A 8 -10.66 -4.62 3.97
C VAL A 8 -11.00 -5.61 5.08
N ASN A 9 -11.31 -5.13 6.29
CA ASN A 9 -11.79 -5.98 7.39
C ASN A 9 -13.07 -6.75 7.05
N ASP A 10 -13.95 -6.15 6.24
CA ASP A 10 -15.24 -6.77 5.88
C ASP A 10 -15.10 -7.85 4.82
N VAL A 11 -14.01 -7.84 4.07
CA VAL A 11 -13.82 -8.76 2.94
C VAL A 11 -12.75 -9.84 3.19
N ILE A 12 -11.84 -9.63 4.13
CA ILE A 12 -10.67 -10.51 4.31
C ILE A 12 -11.05 -11.96 4.62
N ASP A 13 -12.16 -12.18 5.34
CA ASP A 13 -12.62 -13.52 5.68
C ASP A 13 -13.18 -14.32 4.49
N ASN A 14 -13.41 -13.63 3.35
CA ASN A 14 -13.79 -14.29 2.11
C ASN A 14 -12.58 -14.88 1.35
N TYR A 15 -11.37 -14.62 1.81
CA TYR A 15 -10.14 -15.02 1.13
C TYR A 15 -9.25 -15.88 2.02
N THR A 16 -8.50 -16.77 1.38
CA THR A 16 -7.51 -17.66 2.01
C THR A 16 -6.21 -17.61 1.21
N GLY A 17 -5.17 -18.25 1.73
CA GLY A 17 -3.89 -18.38 1.03
C GLY A 17 -3.21 -17.04 0.78
N LEU A 18 -2.59 -16.89 -0.39
CA LEU A 18 -1.79 -15.72 -0.73
C LEU A 18 -2.62 -14.45 -0.86
N SER A 19 -3.84 -14.54 -1.38
CA SER A 19 -4.76 -13.39 -1.43
C SER A 19 -5.03 -12.83 -0.04
N ARG A 20 -5.27 -13.70 0.94
CA ARG A 20 -5.45 -13.29 2.33
C ARG A 20 -4.20 -12.64 2.90
N THR A 21 -3.01 -13.18 2.62
CA THR A 21 -1.75 -12.61 3.06
C THR A 21 -1.55 -11.18 2.53
N ALA A 22 -1.87 -10.93 1.26
CA ALA A 22 -1.83 -9.59 0.70
C ALA A 22 -2.79 -8.62 1.41
N LEU A 23 -4.00 -9.08 1.74
CA LEU A 23 -4.96 -8.28 2.51
C LEU A 23 -4.48 -8.01 3.94
N GLU A 24 -3.89 -9.00 4.58
CA GLU A 24 -3.27 -8.86 5.91
C GLU A 24 -2.14 -7.83 5.90
N TYR A 25 -1.33 -7.80 4.86
CA TYR A 25 -0.29 -6.79 4.67
C TYR A 25 -0.88 -5.37 4.78
N GLY A 26 -1.97 -5.10 4.07
CA GLY A 26 -2.65 -3.81 4.12
C GLY A 26 -3.23 -3.49 5.50
N LEU A 27 -3.89 -4.46 6.15
CA LEU A 27 -4.48 -4.27 7.48
C LEU A 27 -3.44 -4.04 8.57
N ILE A 28 -2.34 -4.79 8.53
CA ILE A 28 -1.24 -4.62 9.49
C ILE A 28 -0.61 -3.24 9.33
N THR A 29 -0.35 -2.82 8.09
CA THR A 29 0.17 -1.48 7.79
C THR A 29 -0.74 -0.40 8.35
N LYS A 30 -2.04 -0.49 8.08
CA LYS A 30 -3.03 0.48 8.59
C LYS A 30 -3.02 0.56 10.11
N LYS A 31 -3.01 -0.58 10.79
CA LYS A 31 -2.99 -0.65 12.26
C LYS A 31 -1.73 -0.01 12.84
N ILE A 32 -0.57 -0.30 12.26
CA ILE A 32 0.72 0.24 12.73
C ILE A 32 0.75 1.77 12.52
N VAL A 33 0.34 2.25 11.35
CA VAL A 33 0.29 3.70 11.06
C VAL A 33 -0.66 4.43 12.02
N ALA A 34 -1.82 3.86 12.30
CA ALA A 34 -2.79 4.47 13.23
C ALA A 34 -2.24 4.61 14.65
N GLY A 35 -1.35 3.71 15.06
CA GLY A 35 -0.70 3.74 16.37
C GLY A 35 0.57 4.59 16.43
N ALA A 36 1.30 4.70 15.33
CA ALA A 36 2.66 5.26 15.30
C ALA A 36 2.72 6.72 15.77
N ALA A 37 1.81 7.56 15.32
CA ALA A 37 1.76 8.97 15.69
C ALA A 37 1.39 9.20 17.17
N LYS A 38 0.83 8.20 17.84
CA LYS A 38 0.37 8.25 19.23
C LYS A 38 1.35 7.59 20.19
N GLU A 39 2.34 6.88 19.69
CA GLU A 39 3.30 6.12 20.48
C GLU A 39 4.64 6.85 20.55
N PRO A 40 4.98 7.45 21.72
CA PRO A 40 6.29 8.07 21.90
C PRO A 40 7.39 7.03 21.70
N GLY A 41 8.39 7.35 20.86
CA GLY A 41 9.51 6.45 20.58
C GLY A 41 9.19 5.35 19.57
N PHE A 42 8.13 5.48 18.79
CA PHE A 42 7.88 4.57 17.68
C PHE A 42 9.10 4.51 16.75
N SER A 43 9.53 3.30 16.43
CA SER A 43 10.75 3.05 15.68
C SER A 43 10.58 1.90 14.69
N VAL A 44 11.66 1.55 13.98
CA VAL A 44 11.64 0.48 12.98
C VAL A 44 11.19 -0.87 13.54
N GLU A 45 11.41 -1.13 14.81
CA GLU A 45 10.95 -2.36 15.47
C GLU A 45 9.42 -2.49 15.51
N GLY A 46 8.71 -1.38 15.42
CA GLY A 46 7.25 -1.37 15.35
C GLY A 46 6.67 -2.07 14.13
N TRP A 47 7.49 -2.32 13.11
CA TRP A 47 7.10 -3.02 11.89
C TRP A 47 7.25 -4.54 11.95
N ALA A 48 7.64 -5.10 13.11
CA ALA A 48 7.80 -6.54 13.28
C ALA A 48 6.57 -7.37 12.83
N PRO A 49 5.31 -6.97 13.11
CA PRO A 49 4.16 -7.72 12.62
C PRO A 49 4.07 -7.79 11.09
N LEU A 50 4.52 -6.73 10.39
CA LEU A 50 4.59 -6.75 8.93
C LEU A 50 5.74 -7.63 8.45
N ALA A 51 6.88 -7.59 9.13
CA ALA A 51 8.05 -8.43 8.82
C ALA A 51 7.72 -9.93 8.86
N ASP A 52 6.76 -10.35 9.67
CA ASP A 52 6.32 -11.75 9.75
C ASP A 52 5.74 -12.27 8.43
N LEU A 53 5.26 -11.38 7.55
CA LEU A 53 4.75 -11.74 6.22
C LEU A 53 5.83 -11.70 5.13
N ILE A 54 7.04 -11.24 5.45
CA ILE A 54 8.07 -10.84 4.51
C ILE A 54 9.28 -11.77 4.62
N GLU A 55 9.88 -12.14 3.48
CA GLU A 55 11.22 -12.70 3.43
C GLU A 55 12.22 -11.54 3.44
N VAL A 56 12.58 -11.07 4.64
CA VAL A 56 13.27 -9.78 4.84
C VAL A 56 14.65 -9.70 4.18
N ASP A 57 15.34 -10.84 4.04
CA ASP A 57 16.70 -10.88 3.51
C ASP A 57 16.75 -10.64 1.99
N VAL A 58 15.66 -10.88 1.29
CA VAL A 58 15.58 -10.77 -0.18
C VAL A 58 14.49 -9.79 -0.65
N PHE A 59 13.76 -9.21 0.28
CA PHE A 59 12.64 -8.32 -0.04
C PHE A 59 13.09 -7.10 -0.85
N GLU A 60 12.28 -6.79 -1.87
CA GLU A 60 12.44 -5.60 -2.67
C GLU A 60 11.06 -4.99 -2.95
N ARG A 61 10.94 -3.68 -2.76
CA ARG A 61 9.76 -2.92 -3.14
C ARG A 61 10.14 -1.88 -4.18
N VAL A 62 9.41 -1.87 -5.28
CA VAL A 62 9.54 -0.84 -6.31
C VAL A 62 8.29 0.03 -6.28
N GLY A 63 8.45 1.30 -5.97
CA GLY A 63 7.36 2.24 -5.84
C GLY A 63 6.99 2.92 -7.16
N ASN A 64 6.02 3.81 -7.06
CA ASN A 64 5.42 4.46 -8.24
C ASN A 64 6.40 5.30 -9.08
N PHE A 65 7.47 5.79 -8.48
CA PHE A 65 8.51 6.56 -9.17
C PHE A 65 9.72 5.69 -9.53
N LYS A 66 9.56 4.36 -9.52
CA LYS A 66 10.62 3.37 -9.74
C LYS A 66 11.70 3.37 -8.66
N GLU A 67 11.43 3.95 -7.51
CA GLU A 67 12.32 3.85 -6.36
C GLU A 67 12.36 2.41 -5.84
N VAL A 68 13.56 1.92 -5.60
CA VAL A 68 13.81 0.55 -5.16
C VAL A 68 14.26 0.56 -3.71
N MET A 69 13.58 -0.17 -2.87
CA MET A 69 13.88 -0.27 -1.44
C MET A 69 13.97 -1.73 -1.02
N ASN A 70 15.05 -2.08 -0.32
CA ASN A 70 15.11 -3.33 0.44
C ASN A 70 14.31 -3.19 1.75
N TRP A 71 14.25 -4.23 2.58
CA TRP A 71 13.49 -4.17 3.81
C TRP A 71 13.95 -3.06 4.75
N THR A 72 15.27 -2.90 4.94
CA THR A 72 15.83 -1.85 5.80
C THR A 72 15.45 -0.45 5.31
N ASP A 73 15.60 -0.19 4.03
CA ASP A 73 15.21 1.09 3.43
C ASP A 73 13.72 1.34 3.59
N TYR A 74 12.91 0.31 3.37
CA TYR A 74 11.46 0.41 3.42
C TYR A 74 10.94 0.72 4.83
N VAL A 75 11.45 0.03 5.87
CA VAL A 75 11.00 0.32 7.23
C VAL A 75 11.48 1.69 7.73
N ASN A 76 12.63 2.16 7.28
CA ASN A 76 13.07 3.53 7.57
C ASN A 76 12.14 4.56 6.90
N PHE A 77 11.80 4.34 5.64
CA PHE A 77 10.83 5.17 4.91
C PHE A 77 9.45 5.17 5.59
N LEU A 78 8.93 4.00 5.91
CA LEU A 78 7.63 3.86 6.57
C LEU A 78 7.60 4.51 7.95
N THR A 79 8.66 4.39 8.72
CA THR A 79 8.75 4.98 10.06
C THR A 79 8.69 6.50 10.00
N ALA A 80 9.44 7.11 9.08
CA ALA A 80 9.41 8.55 8.87
C ALA A 80 8.03 9.04 8.39
N TRP A 81 7.42 8.30 7.47
CA TRP A 81 6.08 8.61 6.94
C TRP A 81 4.99 8.46 8.01
N ALA A 82 4.98 7.34 8.74
CA ALA A 82 3.96 7.03 9.74
C ALA A 82 3.94 8.01 10.90
N ALA A 83 5.06 8.67 11.21
CA ALA A 83 5.13 9.66 12.28
C ALA A 83 4.14 10.83 12.08
N ASN A 84 3.82 11.14 10.83
CA ASN A 84 2.99 12.31 10.46
C ASN A 84 1.83 11.95 9.53
N ALA A 85 1.62 10.66 9.24
CA ALA A 85 0.62 10.22 8.30
C ALA A 85 -0.64 9.73 9.00
N ASP A 86 -1.78 10.00 8.36
CA ASP A 86 -3.03 9.29 8.58
C ASP A 86 -3.35 8.58 7.27
N TRP A 87 -3.59 7.27 7.32
CA TRP A 87 -3.77 6.44 6.13
C TRP A 87 -4.93 5.48 6.32
N ASP A 88 -5.78 5.42 5.31
CA ASP A 88 -6.89 4.49 5.23
C ASP A 88 -7.00 3.94 3.81
N CYS A 89 -7.66 2.80 3.67
CA CYS A 89 -7.87 2.18 2.38
C CYS A 89 -9.22 1.49 2.28
N SER A 90 -9.72 1.40 1.06
CA SER A 90 -10.92 0.65 0.72
C SER A 90 -10.59 -0.39 -0.34
N PHE A 91 -11.17 -1.58 -0.17
CA PHE A 91 -10.97 -2.71 -1.06
C PHE A 91 -11.69 -2.50 -2.39
N LYS A 92 -11.00 -2.75 -3.49
CA LYS A 92 -11.58 -2.77 -4.84
C LYS A 92 -11.62 -4.18 -5.41
N ARG A 93 -10.46 -4.84 -5.52
CA ARG A 93 -10.33 -6.15 -6.16
C ARG A 93 -9.04 -6.83 -5.74
N VAL A 94 -9.06 -8.15 -5.62
CA VAL A 94 -7.86 -8.98 -5.48
C VAL A 94 -7.91 -10.11 -6.49
N THR A 95 -6.78 -10.36 -7.13
CA THR A 95 -6.61 -11.43 -8.14
C THR A 95 -5.35 -12.20 -7.84
N GLU A 96 -5.44 -13.51 -7.82
CA GLU A 96 -4.31 -14.40 -7.56
C GLU A 96 -4.01 -15.24 -8.80
N SER A 97 -2.73 -15.33 -9.16
CA SER A 97 -2.27 -16.17 -10.26
C SER A 97 -0.91 -16.78 -9.90
N GLY A 98 -0.87 -18.10 -9.69
CA GLY A 98 0.34 -18.78 -9.22
C GLY A 98 0.81 -18.23 -7.87
N SER A 99 2.04 -17.75 -7.81
CA SER A 99 2.64 -17.14 -6.63
C SER A 99 2.55 -15.60 -6.62
N THR A 100 1.70 -15.03 -7.48
CA THR A 100 1.53 -13.58 -7.62
C THR A 100 0.12 -13.17 -7.21
N VAL A 101 0.01 -12.08 -6.44
CA VAL A 101 -1.28 -11.48 -6.05
C VAL A 101 -1.31 -10.03 -6.51
N PHE A 102 -2.39 -9.66 -7.18
CA PHE A 102 -2.70 -8.31 -7.62
C PHE A 102 -3.78 -7.74 -6.69
N LEU A 103 -3.44 -6.72 -5.91
CA LEU A 103 -4.35 -6.09 -4.96
C LEU A 103 -4.65 -4.66 -5.38
N GLU A 104 -5.92 -4.37 -5.61
CA GLU A 104 -6.40 -3.04 -5.97
C GLU A 104 -7.15 -2.43 -4.79
N LEU A 105 -6.69 -1.26 -4.38
CA LEU A 105 -7.26 -0.48 -3.27
C LEU A 105 -7.51 0.95 -3.72
N GLU A 106 -8.45 1.63 -3.07
CA GLU A 106 -8.45 3.08 -2.99
C GLU A 106 -7.72 3.46 -1.69
N GLU A 107 -6.73 4.31 -1.77
CA GLU A 107 -5.95 4.74 -0.62
C GLU A 107 -6.15 6.22 -0.37
N ARG A 108 -6.42 6.58 0.88
CA ARG A 108 -6.58 7.95 1.34
C ARG A 108 -5.50 8.23 2.37
N SER A 109 -4.69 9.24 2.12
CA SER A 109 -3.62 9.62 3.04
C SER A 109 -3.64 11.12 3.32
N THR A 110 -3.26 11.46 4.55
CA THR A 110 -3.06 12.83 4.99
C THR A 110 -1.69 12.92 5.64
N VAL A 111 -0.85 13.82 5.14
CA VAL A 111 0.47 14.12 5.73
C VAL A 111 0.51 15.63 5.97
N GLY A 112 0.39 16.05 7.23
CA GLY A 112 0.21 17.47 7.56
C GLY A 112 -1.08 18.02 6.93
N GLU A 113 -0.96 19.05 6.10
CA GLU A 113 -2.09 19.65 5.38
C GLU A 113 -2.34 19.00 4.01
N PHE A 114 -1.44 18.11 3.57
CA PHE A 114 -1.53 17.48 2.27
C PHE A 114 -2.43 16.24 2.34
N LYS A 115 -3.49 16.25 1.55
CA LYS A 115 -4.43 15.13 1.40
C LYS A 115 -4.31 14.54 0.02
N SER A 116 -4.33 13.20 -0.06
CA SER A 116 -4.22 12.45 -1.30
C SER A 116 -5.23 11.31 -1.32
N VAL A 117 -5.89 11.15 -2.46
CA VAL A 117 -6.72 9.97 -2.76
C VAL A 117 -6.20 9.38 -4.06
N VAL A 118 -5.81 8.12 -4.01
CA VAL A 118 -5.24 7.41 -5.16
C VAL A 118 -5.90 6.04 -5.30
N ASN A 119 -5.93 5.52 -6.52
CA ASN A 119 -6.16 4.10 -6.73
C ASN A 119 -4.80 3.41 -6.84
N SER A 120 -4.58 2.38 -6.06
CA SER A 120 -3.33 1.63 -6.09
C SER A 120 -3.54 0.24 -6.66
N LEU A 121 -2.55 -0.22 -7.41
CA LEU A 121 -2.36 -1.62 -7.76
C LEU A 121 -1.01 -2.04 -7.20
N SER A 122 -1.03 -2.95 -6.23
CA SER A 122 0.17 -3.56 -5.69
C SER A 122 0.26 -5.00 -6.18
N VAL A 123 1.42 -5.35 -6.73
CA VAL A 123 1.69 -6.70 -7.23
C VAL A 123 2.67 -7.36 -6.28
N TYR A 124 2.20 -8.40 -5.58
CA TYR A 124 2.98 -9.14 -4.58
C TYR A 124 3.49 -10.42 -5.19
N GLU A 125 4.78 -10.69 -5.06
CA GLU A 125 5.38 -11.98 -5.38
C GLU A 125 5.74 -12.72 -4.10
N PHE A 126 5.43 -14.02 -4.06
CA PHE A 126 5.60 -14.87 -2.88
C PHE A 126 6.58 -16.00 -3.16
N ASN A 127 7.34 -16.40 -2.14
CA ASN A 127 8.13 -17.62 -2.20
C ASN A 127 7.28 -18.86 -1.81
N ASP A 128 7.89 -20.05 -1.88
CA ASP A 128 7.20 -21.31 -1.56
C ASP A 128 6.73 -21.40 -0.10
N ALA A 129 7.32 -20.62 0.78
CA ALA A 129 6.91 -20.53 2.19
C ALA A 129 5.73 -19.56 2.41
N GLY A 130 5.22 -18.93 1.35
CA GLY A 130 4.13 -17.96 1.44
C GLY A 130 4.57 -16.59 1.98
N LYS A 131 5.84 -16.26 1.91
CA LYS A 131 6.40 -14.97 2.30
C LYS A 131 6.54 -14.05 1.10
N VAL A 132 6.27 -12.76 1.30
CA VAL A 132 6.44 -11.75 0.26
C VAL A 132 7.92 -11.51 -0.01
N THR A 133 8.34 -11.62 -1.25
CA THR A 133 9.71 -11.35 -1.69
C THR A 133 9.83 -10.07 -2.50
N HIS A 134 8.75 -9.66 -3.16
CA HIS A 134 8.75 -8.48 -4.03
C HIS A 134 7.38 -7.83 -4.07
N VAL A 135 7.36 -6.50 -4.10
CA VAL A 135 6.14 -5.71 -4.32
C VAL A 135 6.42 -4.62 -5.34
N ASP A 136 5.61 -4.58 -6.40
CA ASP A 136 5.55 -3.44 -7.30
C ASP A 136 4.30 -2.63 -7.01
N VAL A 137 4.41 -1.29 -6.96
CA VAL A 137 3.30 -0.39 -6.68
C VAL A 137 3.06 0.53 -7.87
N TYR A 138 1.82 0.55 -8.35
CA TYR A 138 1.33 1.43 -9.41
C TYR A 138 0.20 2.28 -8.87
N LEU A 139 0.26 3.60 -9.10
CA LEU A 139 -0.74 4.53 -8.59
C LEU A 139 -1.43 5.28 -9.73
N GLN A 140 -2.77 5.39 -9.64
CA GLN A 140 -3.54 6.39 -10.35
C GLN A 140 -3.76 7.56 -9.39
N MET A 141 -3.25 8.72 -9.74
CA MET A 141 -3.28 9.90 -8.89
C MET A 141 -3.81 11.12 -9.63
N ALA A 142 -4.07 12.19 -8.91
CA ALA A 142 -4.48 13.46 -9.51
C ALA A 142 -3.46 13.93 -10.55
N LEU A 143 -3.95 14.55 -11.60
CA LEU A 143 -3.09 15.11 -12.65
C LEU A 143 -2.20 16.20 -12.05
N PRO A 144 -0.86 16.09 -12.18
CA PRO A 144 0.05 17.12 -11.71
C PRO A 144 -0.19 18.45 -12.47
N GLU A 145 0.00 19.56 -11.78
CA GLU A 145 -0.01 20.87 -12.40
C GLU A 145 1.25 21.07 -13.26
N GLY A 146 1.10 21.73 -14.39
CA GLY A 146 2.22 22.09 -15.27
C GLY A 146 1.88 22.06 -16.77
N ASP A 147 2.62 22.83 -17.56
CA ASP A 147 2.37 23.03 -18.98
C ASP A 147 2.53 21.75 -19.82
N MET A 148 3.35 20.81 -19.35
CA MET A 148 3.56 19.53 -20.07
C MET A 148 2.31 18.64 -20.11
N PHE A 149 1.28 18.96 -19.33
CA PHE A 149 0.00 18.23 -19.29
C PHE A 149 -1.13 18.95 -20.04
N GLY A 150 -0.82 19.96 -20.83
CA GLY A 150 -1.82 20.72 -21.60
C GLY A 150 -2.64 19.88 -22.57
N SER A 151 -2.12 18.72 -23.01
CA SER A 151 -2.86 17.80 -23.87
C SER A 151 -4.08 17.16 -23.16
N TYR A 152 -4.17 17.28 -21.86
CA TYR A 152 -5.32 16.81 -21.06
C TYR A 152 -6.42 17.87 -20.92
N GLU A 153 -6.21 19.08 -21.46
CA GLU A 153 -7.24 20.10 -21.42
C GLU A 153 -8.52 19.62 -22.12
N GLY A 154 -9.63 19.72 -21.44
CA GLY A 154 -10.93 19.24 -21.94
C GLY A 154 -11.18 17.73 -21.77
N VAL A 155 -10.19 16.98 -21.28
CA VAL A 155 -10.37 15.55 -20.94
C VAL A 155 -11.01 15.43 -19.56
N THR A 156 -12.03 14.59 -19.46
CA THR A 156 -12.66 14.33 -18.15
C THR A 156 -11.72 13.54 -17.26
N ILE A 157 -11.37 14.13 -16.13
CA ILE A 157 -10.58 13.48 -15.07
C ILE A 157 -11.55 13.10 -13.96
N SER A 158 -11.56 11.82 -13.58
CA SER A 158 -12.38 11.36 -12.44
C SER A 158 -11.78 11.82 -11.11
N GLU A 159 -12.65 12.21 -10.17
CA GLU A 159 -12.25 12.54 -8.80
C GLU A 159 -12.00 11.29 -7.94
#